data_ee16d23bfad6bf57496ddabf4c9c3867
#
_entry.id   ee16d23bfad6bf57496ddabf4c9c3867
#
_cell.length_a   1.000
_cell.length_b   1.000
_cell.length_c   1.000
_cell.angle_alpha   90.00
_cell.angle_beta   90.00
_cell.angle_gamma   90.00
#
_symmetry.space_group_name_H-M   'P 1'
#
loop_
_entity.id
_entity.type
_entity.pdbx_description
1 polymer ?
#
loop_
_entity_poly.entity_id
_entity_poly.type
_entity_poly.pdbx_seq_one_letter_code
_entity_poly.pdbx_strand_id
1 'polypeptide(L)'
;MKRIFPLFVSIICMSLCYKASAQNDVYLVSKPQTARWSYIETDSKGKHTLTIYNSIESIEGDGVNGNIKIRVEEVPVTSAKDTIKSFMFYRFKDGEFMVDVSAGFEDTIFEGKLDSLVRNTIKEKYPELSQEKKIEVIEKTKAEFLKMSGETRGIPRYPKVGKLPDYDISIKVSLISMKVLGEDRRIVGRESIHTEAGMYDCFVLEETITTKSMMMKDVEKIKSWYAYGIGLVKEITYDKQGNLISTLILNEVFDNN
;
A
#
# COMPACT_ATOMS: atom_id res chain seq x y z
N MET A 1 41.45 -38.53 -26.04
CA MET A 1 40.12 -38.00 -26.23
C MET A 1 39.19 -38.18 -25.01
N LYS A 2 39.64 -37.92 -23.77
CA LYS A 2 38.82 -38.17 -22.55
C LYS A 2 38.74 -36.97 -21.59
N ARG A 3 39.02 -35.72 -22.00
CA ARG A 3 39.05 -34.54 -21.12
C ARG A 3 38.23 -33.31 -21.62
N ILE A 4 37.48 -33.42 -22.71
CA ILE A 4 36.71 -32.31 -23.28
C ILE A 4 35.24 -32.34 -22.83
N PHE A 5 34.71 -33.50 -22.40
CA PHE A 5 33.32 -33.68 -22.03
C PHE A 5 32.87 -32.93 -20.74
N PRO A 6 33.69 -32.86 -19.67
CA PRO A 6 33.26 -32.13 -18.47
C PRO A 6 33.24 -30.61 -18.62
N LEU A 7 34.03 -30.06 -19.57
CA LEU A 7 34.04 -28.62 -19.77
C LEU A 7 32.79 -28.08 -20.49
N PHE A 8 32.24 -28.86 -21.42
CA PHE A 8 31.00 -28.53 -22.11
C PHE A 8 29.76 -28.61 -21.22
N VAL A 9 29.70 -29.57 -20.31
CA VAL A 9 28.60 -29.69 -19.33
C VAL A 9 28.62 -28.55 -18.33
N SER A 10 29.82 -28.07 -17.91
CA SER A 10 29.95 -26.94 -16.99
C SER A 10 29.54 -25.60 -17.64
N ILE A 11 29.80 -25.41 -18.95
CA ILE A 11 29.37 -24.21 -19.68
C ILE A 11 27.83 -24.21 -19.92
N ILE A 12 27.26 -25.37 -20.19
CA ILE A 12 25.78 -25.50 -20.35
C ILE A 12 25.07 -25.29 -19.01
N CYS A 13 25.61 -25.79 -17.89
CA CYS A 13 25.05 -25.50 -16.56
C CYS A 13 25.18 -24.02 -16.15
N MET A 14 26.29 -23.36 -16.50
CA MET A 14 26.41 -21.90 -16.27
C MET A 14 25.46 -21.08 -17.15
N SER A 15 25.18 -21.50 -18.39
CA SER A 15 24.22 -20.78 -19.24
C SER A 15 22.74 -21.02 -18.84
N LEU A 16 22.44 -22.10 -18.10
CA LEU A 16 21.11 -22.37 -17.55
C LEU A 16 20.87 -21.65 -16.20
N CYS A 17 21.93 -21.26 -15.49
CA CYS A 17 21.82 -20.45 -14.27
C CYS A 17 21.65 -18.96 -14.58
N TYR A 18 21.86 -18.50 -15.82
CA TYR A 18 21.61 -17.11 -16.25
C TYR A 18 20.22 -16.89 -16.86
N LYS A 19 19.24 -17.67 -16.49
CA LYS A 19 17.88 -17.14 -16.37
C LYS A 19 17.71 -16.57 -14.96
N ALA A 20 18.60 -15.67 -14.55
CA ALA A 20 18.19 -14.59 -13.70
C ALA A 20 17.07 -13.91 -14.48
N SER A 21 15.82 -14.14 -14.10
CA SER A 21 14.69 -13.37 -14.56
C SER A 21 15.16 -11.93 -14.59
N ALA A 22 15.07 -11.26 -15.72
CA ALA A 22 15.24 -9.81 -15.76
C ALA A 22 14.26 -9.32 -14.71
N GLN A 23 14.82 -8.92 -13.56
CA GLN A 23 14.00 -8.53 -12.41
C GLN A 23 13.21 -7.35 -12.92
N ASN A 24 11.89 -7.49 -12.98
CA ASN A 24 11.05 -6.44 -13.47
C ASN A 24 11.29 -5.24 -12.56
N ASP A 25 11.72 -4.11 -13.11
CA ASP A 25 12.04 -2.90 -12.36
C ASP A 25 10.80 -2.07 -11.99
N VAL A 26 9.63 -2.64 -12.13
CA VAL A 26 8.33 -2.06 -11.77
C VAL A 26 7.78 -2.81 -10.57
N TYR A 27 7.18 -2.10 -9.61
CA TYR A 27 6.67 -2.72 -8.39
C TYR A 27 5.45 -3.61 -8.64
N LEU A 28 4.24 -3.03 -8.66
CA LEU A 28 3.01 -3.82 -8.74
C LEU A 28 2.40 -3.90 -10.15
N VAL A 29 2.74 -2.96 -11.03
CA VAL A 29 2.12 -2.86 -12.37
C VAL A 29 2.41 -4.07 -13.26
N SER A 30 3.47 -4.82 -12.94
CA SER A 30 3.81 -6.06 -13.64
C SER A 30 2.93 -7.24 -13.26
N LYS A 31 2.15 -7.13 -12.17
CA LYS A 31 1.22 -8.18 -11.76
C LYS A 31 0.03 -8.24 -12.71
N PRO A 32 -0.47 -9.43 -13.09
CA PRO A 32 -1.70 -9.55 -13.85
C PRO A 32 -2.88 -9.02 -13.02
N GLN A 33 -3.92 -8.52 -13.69
CA GLN A 33 -5.14 -8.04 -13.01
C GLN A 33 -5.83 -9.10 -12.15
N THR A 34 -5.55 -10.39 -12.38
CA THR A 34 -6.06 -11.51 -11.58
C THR A 34 -5.16 -11.84 -10.39
N ALA A 35 -4.04 -11.14 -10.22
CA ALA A 35 -3.11 -11.43 -9.13
C ALA A 35 -3.76 -11.21 -7.77
N ARG A 36 -3.54 -12.18 -6.89
CA ARG A 36 -3.92 -12.11 -5.47
C ARG A 36 -2.72 -12.47 -4.63
N TRP A 37 -2.63 -11.88 -3.44
CA TRP A 37 -1.60 -12.24 -2.45
C TRP A 37 -2.10 -11.97 -1.05
N SER A 38 -1.47 -12.62 -0.08
CA SER A 38 -1.84 -12.43 1.32
C SER A 38 -0.66 -12.07 2.19
N TYR A 39 -0.97 -11.37 3.28
CA TYR A 39 -0.05 -11.08 4.37
C TYR A 39 -0.56 -11.67 5.67
N ILE A 40 0.37 -12.02 6.55
CA ILE A 40 0.09 -12.32 7.96
C ILE A 40 0.64 -11.19 8.81
N GLU A 41 -0.20 -10.65 9.70
CA GLU A 41 0.22 -9.75 10.75
C GLU A 41 0.34 -10.48 12.08
N THR A 42 1.42 -10.20 12.80
CA THR A 42 1.66 -10.70 14.16
C THR A 42 1.85 -9.55 15.12
N ASP A 43 1.40 -9.72 16.37
CA ASP A 43 1.65 -8.78 17.46
C ASP A 43 3.11 -8.82 17.96
N SER A 44 3.44 -8.00 18.96
CA SER A 44 4.75 -7.93 19.57
C SER A 44 5.24 -9.24 20.23
N LYS A 45 4.36 -10.23 20.40
CA LYS A 45 4.68 -11.56 20.95
C LYS A 45 4.76 -12.62 19.86
N GLY A 46 4.65 -12.22 18.58
CA GLY A 46 4.64 -13.13 17.43
C GLY A 46 3.33 -13.89 17.25
N LYS A 47 2.25 -13.50 17.96
CA LYS A 47 0.95 -14.12 17.79
C LYS A 47 0.27 -13.57 16.54
N HIS A 48 -0.22 -14.44 15.66
CA HIS A 48 -1.00 -14.08 14.48
C HIS A 48 -2.30 -13.37 14.91
N THR A 49 -2.51 -12.15 14.40
CA THR A 49 -3.65 -11.29 14.74
C THR A 49 -4.57 -11.07 13.56
N LEU A 50 -4.02 -10.97 12.35
CA LEU A 50 -4.75 -10.57 11.15
C LEU A 50 -4.17 -11.26 9.92
N THR A 51 -5.04 -11.68 8.99
CA THR A 51 -4.67 -12.02 7.62
C THR A 51 -5.23 -10.99 6.67
N ILE A 52 -4.38 -10.44 5.80
CA ILE A 52 -4.78 -9.44 4.79
C ILE A 52 -4.70 -10.09 3.43
N TYR A 53 -5.81 -10.11 2.70
CA TYR A 53 -5.88 -10.57 1.32
C TYR A 53 -5.98 -9.37 0.39
N ASN A 54 -5.08 -9.30 -0.58
CA ASN A 54 -5.05 -8.27 -1.60
C ASN A 54 -5.36 -8.89 -2.96
N SER A 55 -6.12 -8.15 -3.78
CA SER A 55 -6.34 -8.49 -5.18
C SER A 55 -6.38 -7.23 -6.03
N ILE A 56 -5.78 -7.29 -7.23
CA ILE A 56 -5.83 -6.17 -8.15
C ILE A 56 -7.26 -6.05 -8.69
N GLU A 57 -7.83 -4.85 -8.57
CA GLU A 57 -9.14 -4.49 -9.12
C GLU A 57 -8.97 -3.83 -10.49
N SER A 58 -8.04 -2.88 -10.61
CA SER A 58 -7.67 -2.25 -11.88
C SER A 58 -6.24 -1.77 -11.90
N ILE A 59 -5.66 -1.72 -13.10
CA ILE A 59 -4.35 -1.13 -13.40
C ILE A 59 -4.54 -0.17 -14.56
N GLU A 60 -4.06 1.06 -14.40
CA GLU A 60 -4.01 2.09 -15.43
C GLU A 60 -2.58 2.61 -15.54
N GLY A 61 -2.11 2.82 -16.79
CA GLY A 61 -0.77 3.33 -17.04
C GLY A 61 0.31 2.24 -17.18
N ASP A 62 1.59 2.61 -17.00
CA ASP A 62 2.75 1.82 -17.42
C ASP A 62 3.82 1.60 -16.34
N GLY A 63 3.56 1.95 -15.09
CA GLY A 63 4.54 1.86 -14.00
C GLY A 63 5.51 3.04 -13.89
N VAL A 64 5.50 3.96 -14.85
CA VAL A 64 6.13 5.28 -14.75
C VAL A 64 5.07 6.29 -14.33
N ASN A 65 3.93 6.23 -15.00
CA ASN A 65 2.74 7.02 -14.64
C ASN A 65 1.51 6.13 -14.70
N GLY A 66 0.68 6.21 -13.67
CA GLY A 66 -0.54 5.41 -13.61
C GLY A 66 -1.05 5.16 -12.21
N ASN A 67 -2.13 4.40 -12.14
CA ASN A 67 -2.81 4.07 -10.90
C ASN A 67 -3.11 2.58 -10.82
N ILE A 68 -3.11 2.05 -9.59
CA ILE A 68 -3.55 0.69 -9.30
C ILE A 68 -4.56 0.76 -8.15
N LYS A 69 -5.74 0.21 -8.38
CA LYS A 69 -6.74 -0.02 -7.33
C LYS A 69 -6.63 -1.46 -6.86
N ILE A 70 -6.51 -1.65 -5.55
CA ILE A 70 -6.37 -2.96 -4.91
C ILE A 70 -7.53 -3.12 -3.94
N ARG A 71 -8.25 -4.24 -4.06
CA ARG A 71 -9.21 -4.67 -3.05
C ARG A 71 -8.45 -5.31 -1.90
N VAL A 72 -8.76 -4.89 -0.69
CA VAL A 72 -8.17 -5.35 0.56
C VAL A 72 -9.25 -5.97 1.41
N GLU A 73 -9.01 -7.20 1.89
CA GLU A 73 -9.87 -7.89 2.85
C GLU A 73 -9.03 -8.22 4.09
N GLU A 74 -9.35 -7.58 5.20
CA GLU A 74 -8.70 -7.80 6.50
C GLU A 74 -9.54 -8.76 7.33
N VAL A 75 -8.98 -9.94 7.61
CA VAL A 75 -9.65 -11.04 8.33
C VAL A 75 -9.00 -11.23 9.69
N PRO A 76 -9.62 -10.74 10.79
CA PRO A 76 -9.11 -10.97 12.13
C PRO A 76 -9.15 -12.44 12.50
N VAL A 77 -8.08 -12.95 13.13
CA VAL A 77 -8.01 -14.35 13.60
C VAL A 77 -9.08 -14.67 14.63
N THR A 78 -9.47 -13.68 15.43
CA THR A 78 -10.48 -13.85 16.48
C THR A 78 -11.90 -14.04 15.96
N SER A 79 -12.23 -13.47 14.80
CA SER A 79 -13.58 -13.55 14.22
C SER A 79 -13.57 -13.21 12.74
N ALA A 80 -13.76 -14.21 11.89
CA ALA A 80 -13.91 -13.99 10.45
C ALA A 80 -15.18 -13.17 10.07
N LYS A 81 -16.14 -13.04 10.99
CA LYS A 81 -17.35 -12.21 10.78
C LYS A 81 -17.02 -10.72 10.82
N ASP A 82 -15.91 -10.35 11.44
CA ASP A 82 -15.45 -8.97 11.56
C ASP A 82 -14.50 -8.58 10.40
N THR A 83 -14.58 -9.30 9.27
CA THR A 83 -13.81 -8.98 8.06
C THR A 83 -14.13 -7.57 7.58
N ILE A 84 -13.08 -6.77 7.44
CA ILE A 84 -13.16 -5.43 6.87
C ILE A 84 -12.79 -5.51 5.40
N LYS A 85 -13.59 -4.91 4.53
CA LYS A 85 -13.32 -4.78 3.10
C LYS A 85 -13.13 -3.31 2.76
N SER A 86 -12.04 -3.03 2.08
CA SER A 86 -11.65 -1.68 1.68
C SER A 86 -10.92 -1.69 0.34
N PHE A 87 -10.54 -0.50 -0.13
CA PHE A 87 -9.68 -0.36 -1.28
C PHE A 87 -8.43 0.43 -0.90
N MET A 88 -7.30 0.02 -1.46
CA MET A 88 -6.05 0.73 -1.42
C MET A 88 -5.69 1.20 -2.82
N PHE A 89 -5.21 2.43 -2.93
CA PHE A 89 -4.83 3.03 -4.18
C PHE A 89 -3.34 3.30 -4.18
N TYR A 90 -2.67 2.82 -5.21
CA TYR A 90 -1.29 3.16 -5.50
C TYR A 90 -1.24 4.03 -6.73
N ARG A 91 -0.31 4.97 -6.73
CA ARG A 91 -0.03 5.84 -7.86
C ARG A 91 1.44 5.74 -8.23
N PHE A 92 1.68 5.74 -9.53
CA PHE A 92 3.00 5.98 -10.10
C PHE A 92 3.02 7.39 -10.69
N LYS A 93 4.01 8.17 -10.30
CA LYS A 93 4.26 9.50 -10.84
C LYS A 93 5.75 9.66 -11.09
N ASP A 94 6.13 9.83 -12.36
CA ASP A 94 7.54 9.90 -12.78
C ASP A 94 8.39 8.70 -12.28
N GLY A 95 7.76 7.52 -12.21
CA GLY A 95 8.36 6.29 -11.72
C GLY A 95 8.46 6.16 -10.19
N GLU A 96 8.01 7.16 -9.43
CA GLU A 96 7.87 7.06 -7.98
C GLU A 96 6.60 6.26 -7.64
N PHE A 97 6.74 5.21 -6.83
CA PHE A 97 5.64 4.37 -6.35
C PHE A 97 5.15 4.87 -5.00
N MET A 98 3.88 5.22 -4.89
CA MET A 98 3.31 5.80 -3.68
C MET A 98 1.89 5.32 -3.39
N VAL A 99 1.50 5.36 -2.12
CA VAL A 99 0.09 5.19 -1.72
C VAL A 99 -0.66 6.47 -2.03
N ASP A 100 -1.76 6.37 -2.78
CA ASP A 100 -2.67 7.49 -3.02
C ASP A 100 -3.74 7.55 -1.94
N VAL A 101 -3.42 8.25 -0.86
CA VAL A 101 -4.32 8.39 0.29
C VAL A 101 -5.59 9.16 -0.09
N SER A 102 -5.52 10.10 -1.06
CA SER A 102 -6.69 10.89 -1.47
C SER A 102 -7.74 10.01 -2.15
N ALA A 103 -7.32 9.20 -3.13
CA ALA A 103 -8.21 8.27 -3.81
C ALA A 103 -8.81 7.24 -2.83
N GLY A 104 -8.02 6.72 -1.88
CA GLY A 104 -8.50 5.80 -0.84
C GLY A 104 -9.55 6.42 0.08
N PHE A 105 -9.38 7.68 0.45
CA PHE A 105 -10.36 8.40 1.26
C PHE A 105 -11.66 8.69 0.50
N GLU A 106 -11.56 9.13 -0.74
CA GLU A 106 -12.72 9.37 -1.59
C GLU A 106 -13.55 8.10 -1.76
N ASP A 107 -12.93 6.97 -2.10
CA ASP A 107 -13.62 5.69 -2.28
C ASP A 107 -14.29 5.19 -1.00
N THR A 108 -13.59 5.22 0.15
CA THR A 108 -14.08 4.66 1.41
C THR A 108 -15.20 5.52 2.03
N ILE A 109 -15.10 6.84 1.95
CA ILE A 109 -16.06 7.76 2.57
C ILE A 109 -17.24 8.05 1.63
N PHE A 110 -17.03 8.13 0.33
CA PHE A 110 -18.03 8.60 -0.62
C PHE A 110 -18.89 7.49 -1.22
N GLU A 111 -18.38 6.29 -1.44
CA GLU A 111 -19.19 5.20 -2.03
C GLU A 111 -20.12 4.49 -1.04
N GLY A 112 -19.94 4.65 0.27
CA GLY A 112 -20.71 3.87 1.22
C GLY A 112 -21.70 4.68 2.06
N LYS A 113 -21.29 5.04 3.26
CA LYS A 113 -22.19 5.60 4.28
C LYS A 113 -22.40 7.10 4.18
N LEU A 114 -21.38 7.86 3.77
CA LEU A 114 -21.49 9.32 3.72
C LEU A 114 -22.36 9.79 2.57
N ASP A 115 -22.24 9.20 1.37
CA ASP A 115 -23.09 9.56 0.23
C ASP A 115 -24.57 9.34 0.55
N SER A 116 -24.90 8.18 1.13
CA SER A 116 -26.28 7.87 1.54
C SER A 116 -26.78 8.81 2.64
N LEU A 117 -25.94 9.14 3.62
CA LEU A 117 -26.29 10.07 4.70
C LEU A 117 -26.55 11.49 4.17
N VAL A 118 -25.66 12.01 3.32
CA VAL A 118 -25.80 13.33 2.71
C VAL A 118 -27.03 13.39 1.82
N ARG A 119 -27.25 12.39 0.95
CA ARG A 119 -28.43 12.31 0.09
C ARG A 119 -29.72 12.27 0.88
N ASN A 120 -29.81 11.44 1.91
CA ASN A 120 -30.99 11.34 2.75
C ASN A 120 -31.27 12.66 3.50
N THR A 121 -30.25 13.26 4.09
CA THR A 121 -30.37 14.55 4.78
C THR A 121 -30.86 15.66 3.86
N ILE A 122 -30.32 15.74 2.63
CA ILE A 122 -30.74 16.76 1.65
C ILE A 122 -32.15 16.51 1.15
N LYS A 123 -32.52 15.23 0.93
CA LYS A 123 -33.85 14.85 0.53
C LYS A 123 -34.91 15.21 1.58
N GLU A 124 -34.57 15.03 2.87
CA GLU A 124 -35.47 15.33 4.00
C GLU A 124 -35.54 16.83 4.29
N LYS A 125 -34.40 17.54 4.32
CA LYS A 125 -34.35 18.97 4.67
C LYS A 125 -34.78 19.90 3.56
N TYR A 126 -34.65 19.49 2.30
CA TYR A 126 -34.90 20.33 1.12
C TYR A 126 -35.76 19.56 0.09
N PRO A 127 -36.99 19.13 0.45
CA PRO A 127 -37.86 18.37 -0.45
C PRO A 127 -38.26 19.16 -1.69
N GLU A 128 -38.31 20.49 -1.60
CA GLU A 128 -38.73 21.42 -2.64
C GLU A 128 -37.69 21.68 -3.75
N LEU A 129 -36.42 21.31 -3.52
CA LEU A 129 -35.37 21.48 -4.53
C LEU A 129 -35.57 20.54 -5.72
N SER A 130 -35.31 21.05 -6.93
CA SER A 130 -35.21 20.21 -8.13
C SER A 130 -34.12 19.17 -7.99
N GLN A 131 -34.20 18.06 -8.76
CA GLN A 131 -33.19 17.00 -8.72
C GLN A 131 -31.78 17.52 -9.08
N GLU A 132 -31.68 18.43 -10.06
CA GLU A 132 -30.40 19.03 -10.44
C GLU A 132 -29.79 19.85 -9.30
N LYS A 133 -30.59 20.69 -8.63
CA LYS A 133 -30.14 21.44 -7.45
C LYS A 133 -29.79 20.55 -6.27
N LYS A 134 -30.50 19.45 -6.08
CA LYS A 134 -30.14 18.47 -5.05
C LYS A 134 -28.77 17.85 -5.31
N ILE A 135 -28.47 17.47 -6.56
CA ILE A 135 -27.17 16.96 -6.96
C ILE A 135 -26.06 18.00 -6.71
N GLU A 136 -26.28 19.23 -7.15
CA GLU A 136 -25.31 20.33 -6.92
C GLU A 136 -25.00 20.53 -5.43
N VAL A 137 -26.03 20.56 -4.59
CA VAL A 137 -25.89 20.73 -3.13
C VAL A 137 -25.19 19.52 -2.51
N ILE A 138 -25.47 18.28 -2.98
CA ILE A 138 -24.81 17.06 -2.54
C ILE A 138 -23.32 17.14 -2.83
N GLU A 139 -22.95 17.45 -4.07
CA GLU A 139 -21.54 17.49 -4.48
C GLU A 139 -20.78 18.64 -3.76
N LYS A 140 -21.40 19.79 -3.59
CA LYS A 140 -20.82 20.87 -2.80
C LYS A 140 -20.63 20.50 -1.33
N THR A 141 -21.64 19.83 -0.73
CA THR A 141 -21.56 19.37 0.67
C THR A 141 -20.46 18.34 0.84
N LYS A 142 -20.31 17.40 -0.11
CA LYS A 142 -19.22 16.45 -0.11
C LYS A 142 -17.85 17.13 -0.18
N ALA A 143 -17.68 18.06 -1.12
CA ALA A 143 -16.44 18.82 -1.31
C ALA A 143 -16.07 19.68 -0.08
N GLU A 144 -17.07 20.17 0.66
CA GLU A 144 -16.85 20.91 1.90
C GLU A 144 -16.60 19.99 3.11
N PHE A 145 -17.17 18.78 3.07
CA PHE A 145 -17.07 17.83 4.16
C PHE A 145 -15.69 17.19 4.26
N LEU A 146 -15.08 16.89 3.11
CA LEU A 146 -13.74 16.31 3.01
C LEU A 146 -12.81 17.30 2.32
N LYS A 147 -11.78 17.74 3.03
CA LYS A 147 -10.68 18.51 2.44
C LYS A 147 -9.38 17.79 2.73
N MET A 148 -8.66 17.49 1.67
CA MET A 148 -7.29 16.99 1.76
C MET A 148 -6.32 17.97 1.14
N SER A 149 -5.15 18.06 1.73
CA SER A 149 -4.03 18.82 1.18
C SER A 149 -2.72 18.11 1.50
N GLY A 150 -1.73 18.29 0.64
CA GLY A 150 -0.47 17.57 0.70
C GLY A 150 -0.47 16.34 -0.21
N GLU A 151 0.70 15.79 -0.44
CA GLU A 151 0.93 14.57 -1.21
C GLU A 151 1.81 13.62 -0.40
N THR A 152 1.51 12.33 -0.48
CA THR A 152 2.47 11.30 -0.08
C THR A 152 3.70 11.36 -0.98
N ARG A 153 4.83 10.94 -0.45
CA ARG A 153 6.05 10.66 -1.23
C ARG A 153 6.32 9.18 -1.16
N GLY A 154 6.63 8.61 -2.30
CA GLY A 154 6.79 7.17 -2.44
C GLY A 154 8.24 6.72 -2.42
N ILE A 155 8.43 5.60 -3.09
CA ILE A 155 9.73 4.97 -3.31
C ILE A 155 10.10 5.23 -4.78
N PRO A 156 11.28 5.82 -5.07
CA PRO A 156 11.74 5.99 -6.44
C PRO A 156 11.81 4.66 -7.20
N ARG A 157 11.60 4.68 -8.51
CA ARG A 157 11.74 3.48 -9.36
C ARG A 157 13.10 2.79 -9.17
N TYR A 158 14.16 3.58 -9.03
CA TYR A 158 15.52 3.09 -8.80
C TYR A 158 16.06 3.63 -7.48
N PRO A 159 15.62 3.07 -6.33
CA PRO A 159 15.98 3.60 -5.03
C PRO A 159 17.48 3.42 -4.76
N LYS A 160 18.10 4.48 -4.29
CA LYS A 160 19.50 4.50 -3.84
C LYS A 160 19.55 4.68 -2.33
N VAL A 161 20.55 4.10 -1.68
CA VAL A 161 20.81 4.33 -0.26
C VAL A 161 20.96 5.84 -0.01
N GLY A 162 20.21 6.34 0.96
CA GLY A 162 20.20 7.76 1.29
C GLY A 162 18.83 8.27 1.73
N LYS A 163 18.78 9.56 2.07
CA LYS A 163 17.57 10.24 2.53
C LYS A 163 16.57 10.40 1.36
N LEU A 164 15.30 10.19 1.67
CA LEU A 164 14.15 10.48 0.81
C LEU A 164 13.46 11.77 1.30
N PRO A 165 12.69 12.45 0.43
CA PRO A 165 11.88 13.59 0.84
C PRO A 165 10.86 13.22 1.90
N ASP A 166 10.73 14.05 2.91
CA ASP A 166 9.64 13.97 3.87
C ASP A 166 8.33 14.44 3.21
N TYR A 167 7.18 14.08 3.78
CA TYR A 167 5.87 14.53 3.28
C TYR A 167 4.92 14.87 4.43
N ASP A 168 3.90 15.67 4.12
CA ASP A 168 2.77 15.88 5.01
C ASP A 168 1.45 15.79 4.25
N ILE A 169 0.45 15.26 4.94
CA ILE A 169 -0.93 15.18 4.47
C ILE A 169 -1.81 15.75 5.58
N SER A 170 -2.65 16.70 5.22
CA SER A 170 -3.69 17.21 6.10
C SER A 170 -5.05 16.73 5.60
N ILE A 171 -5.79 16.08 6.47
CA ILE A 171 -7.12 15.53 6.19
C ILE A 171 -8.10 16.24 7.12
N LYS A 172 -9.12 16.84 6.56
CA LYS A 172 -10.19 17.47 7.32
C LYS A 172 -11.51 16.85 6.92
N VAL A 173 -12.19 16.24 7.89
CA VAL A 173 -13.52 15.65 7.73
C VAL A 173 -14.46 16.41 8.67
N SER A 174 -15.28 17.29 8.12
CA SER A 174 -16.15 18.18 8.91
C SER A 174 -15.35 18.99 9.94
N LEU A 175 -15.58 18.75 11.24
CA LEU A 175 -14.86 19.43 12.33
C LEU A 175 -13.59 18.70 12.80
N ILE A 176 -13.35 17.48 12.29
CA ILE A 176 -12.18 16.70 12.67
C ILE A 176 -11.05 16.99 11.69
N SER A 177 -9.90 17.40 12.23
CA SER A 177 -8.68 17.59 11.46
C SER A 177 -7.61 16.60 11.90
N MET A 178 -6.99 15.94 10.93
CA MET A 178 -5.89 15.00 11.13
C MET A 178 -4.73 15.40 10.22
N LYS A 179 -3.52 15.31 10.75
CA LYS A 179 -2.29 15.50 9.98
C LYS A 179 -1.42 14.26 10.09
N VAL A 180 -0.94 13.77 8.94
CA VAL A 180 0.00 12.65 8.84
C VAL A 180 1.30 13.18 8.28
N LEU A 181 2.40 12.93 8.98
CA LEU A 181 3.74 13.34 8.61
C LEU A 181 4.59 12.08 8.39
N GLY A 182 5.25 11.98 7.23
CA GLY A 182 6.29 11.00 6.99
C GLY A 182 7.65 11.69 7.09
N GLU A 183 8.39 11.37 8.14
CA GLU A 183 9.63 12.05 8.54
C GLU A 183 10.78 11.05 8.61
N ASP A 184 12.03 11.52 8.56
CA ASP A 184 13.26 10.72 8.66
C ASP A 184 13.33 9.56 7.63
N ARG A 185 12.72 9.75 6.47
CA ARG A 185 12.58 8.74 5.42
C ARG A 185 13.93 8.47 4.75
N ARG A 186 14.31 7.20 4.65
CA ARG A 186 15.58 6.82 4.02
C ARG A 186 15.56 5.38 3.49
N ILE A 187 16.23 5.16 2.38
CA ILE A 187 16.62 3.82 1.95
C ILE A 187 17.93 3.47 2.66
N VAL A 188 17.91 2.41 3.46
CA VAL A 188 19.09 2.01 4.27
C VAL A 188 19.93 0.92 3.61
N GLY A 189 19.41 0.23 2.61
CA GLY A 189 20.14 -0.81 1.90
C GLY A 189 19.25 -1.78 1.13
N ARG A 190 19.82 -2.95 0.87
CA ARG A 190 19.11 -4.12 0.34
C ARG A 190 19.28 -5.29 1.28
N GLU A 191 18.23 -6.08 1.41
CA GLU A 191 18.21 -7.32 2.20
C GLU A 191 17.40 -8.38 1.45
N SER A 192 17.86 -9.64 1.48
CA SER A 192 17.07 -10.76 0.98
C SER A 192 16.15 -11.25 2.10
N ILE A 193 14.84 -11.28 1.83
CA ILE A 193 13.82 -11.71 2.78
C ILE A 193 13.23 -13.04 2.32
N HIS A 194 13.29 -14.02 3.22
CA HIS A 194 12.61 -15.31 3.05
C HIS A 194 11.23 -15.25 3.71
N THR A 195 10.20 -15.64 2.96
CA THR A 195 8.79 -15.73 3.40
C THR A 195 8.22 -17.06 2.96
N GLU A 196 7.01 -17.39 3.37
CA GLU A 196 6.30 -18.59 2.87
C GLU A 196 6.03 -18.47 1.35
N ALA A 197 5.86 -17.26 0.82
CA ALA A 197 5.68 -17.01 -0.61
C ALA A 197 6.97 -17.09 -1.44
N GLY A 198 8.15 -17.19 -0.81
CA GLY A 198 9.44 -17.30 -1.48
C GLY A 198 10.53 -16.39 -0.93
N MET A 199 11.62 -16.27 -1.69
CA MET A 199 12.75 -15.40 -1.37
C MET A 199 12.75 -14.16 -2.28
N TYR A 200 12.90 -12.98 -1.69
CA TYR A 200 12.82 -11.69 -2.37
C TYR A 200 14.03 -10.81 -2.04
N ASP A 201 14.62 -10.23 -3.07
CA ASP A 201 15.65 -9.18 -2.93
C ASP A 201 14.95 -7.82 -2.79
N CYS A 202 15.02 -7.25 -1.61
CA CYS A 202 14.24 -6.09 -1.22
C CYS A 202 15.09 -4.85 -1.00
N PHE A 203 14.57 -3.68 -1.37
CA PHE A 203 15.01 -2.41 -0.81
C PHE A 203 14.41 -2.23 0.58
N VAL A 204 15.18 -1.63 1.47
CA VAL A 204 14.76 -1.39 2.86
C VAL A 204 14.53 0.08 3.05
N LEU A 205 13.29 0.45 3.34
CA LEU A 205 12.85 1.80 3.72
C LEU A 205 12.70 1.88 5.24
N GLU A 206 13.24 2.92 5.84
CA GLU A 206 12.94 3.32 7.21
C GLU A 206 12.30 4.70 7.20
N GLU A 207 11.25 4.87 8.00
CA GLU A 207 10.56 6.15 8.16
C GLU A 207 9.88 6.26 9.52
N THR A 208 9.57 7.49 9.93
CA THR A 208 8.78 7.80 11.10
C THR A 208 7.46 8.40 10.66
N ILE A 209 6.34 7.77 11.01
CA ILE A 209 5.00 8.28 10.76
C ILE A 209 4.48 8.94 12.02
N THR A 210 4.13 10.22 11.92
CA THR A 210 3.48 10.95 12.99
C THR A 210 2.05 11.30 12.59
N THR A 211 1.07 10.73 13.28
CA THR A 211 -0.35 11.08 13.13
C THR A 211 -0.76 12.04 14.25
N LYS A 212 -1.29 13.20 13.88
CA LYS A 212 -1.77 14.23 14.80
C LYS A 212 -3.25 14.51 14.56
N SER A 213 -4.04 14.51 15.60
CA SER A 213 -5.42 15.00 15.62
C SER A 213 -5.62 15.96 16.79
N MET A 214 -6.83 16.54 16.94
CA MET A 214 -7.14 17.43 18.06
C MET A 214 -6.92 16.78 19.43
N MET A 215 -7.06 15.47 19.54
CA MET A 215 -7.05 14.74 20.83
C MET A 215 -5.89 13.76 20.97
N MET A 216 -5.14 13.50 19.89
CA MET A 216 -4.16 12.41 19.88
C MET A 216 -2.95 12.78 19.03
N LYS A 217 -1.78 12.40 19.51
CA LYS A 217 -0.55 12.34 18.71
C LYS A 217 0.02 10.95 18.86
N ASP A 218 0.12 10.25 17.75
CA ASP A 218 0.76 8.95 17.65
C ASP A 218 2.04 9.05 16.82
N VAL A 219 3.07 8.28 17.18
CA VAL A 219 4.36 8.26 16.49
C VAL A 219 4.80 6.82 16.36
N GLU A 220 4.95 6.37 15.13
CA GLU A 220 5.40 5.02 14.78
C GLU A 220 6.68 5.11 13.97
N LYS A 221 7.60 4.18 14.23
CA LYS A 221 8.80 3.97 13.41
C LYS A 221 8.56 2.71 12.60
N ILE A 222 8.68 2.84 11.28
CA ILE A 222 8.38 1.77 10.35
C ILE A 222 9.63 1.39 9.59
N LYS A 223 9.87 0.08 9.47
CA LYS A 223 10.87 -0.50 8.59
C LYS A 223 10.18 -1.44 7.62
N SER A 224 10.27 -1.12 6.32
CA SER A 224 9.56 -1.81 5.25
C SER A 224 10.53 -2.34 4.21
N TRP A 225 10.24 -3.52 3.67
CA TRP A 225 11.00 -4.20 2.63
C TRP A 225 10.16 -4.31 1.37
N TYR A 226 10.64 -3.73 0.27
CA TYR A 226 9.95 -3.72 -1.01
C TYR A 226 10.74 -4.43 -2.09
N ALA A 227 10.08 -5.31 -2.85
CA ALA A 227 10.65 -6.00 -4.00
C ALA A 227 9.96 -5.58 -5.29
N TYR A 228 10.72 -5.54 -6.40
CA TYR A 228 10.15 -5.34 -7.72
C TYR A 228 9.20 -6.48 -8.09
N GLY A 229 8.13 -6.17 -8.81
CA GLY A 229 7.09 -7.11 -9.22
C GLY A 229 6.17 -7.60 -8.11
N ILE A 230 6.51 -7.33 -6.83
CA ILE A 230 5.78 -7.81 -5.65
C ILE A 230 5.18 -6.63 -4.86
N GLY A 231 5.93 -5.55 -4.67
CA GLY A 231 5.61 -4.47 -3.76
C GLY A 231 6.14 -4.76 -2.36
N LEU A 232 5.33 -4.52 -1.33
CA LEU A 232 5.68 -4.79 0.06
C LEU A 232 5.87 -6.30 0.29
N VAL A 233 6.98 -6.68 0.91
CA VAL A 233 7.30 -8.07 1.29
C VAL A 233 7.21 -8.25 2.80
N LYS A 234 7.69 -7.26 3.55
CA LYS A 234 7.70 -7.25 5.02
C LYS A 234 7.59 -5.84 5.54
N GLU A 235 6.95 -5.67 6.68
CA GLU A 235 6.94 -4.42 7.43
C GLU A 235 7.03 -4.72 8.93
N ILE A 236 7.76 -3.89 9.65
CA ILE A 236 7.84 -3.94 11.10
C ILE A 236 7.52 -2.55 11.62
N THR A 237 6.56 -2.49 12.53
CA THR A 237 6.13 -1.26 13.18
C THR A 237 6.59 -1.24 14.63
N TYR A 238 7.18 -0.14 15.05
CA TYR A 238 7.61 0.13 16.42
C TYR A 238 6.94 1.38 16.96
N ASP A 239 6.72 1.43 18.26
CA ASP A 239 6.28 2.66 18.92
C ASP A 239 7.42 3.71 18.95
N LYS A 240 7.10 4.90 19.48
CA LYS A 240 8.08 6.00 19.61
C LYS A 240 9.28 5.64 20.49
N GLN A 241 9.14 4.69 21.42
CA GLN A 241 10.19 4.20 22.30
C GLN A 241 11.06 3.12 21.62
N GLY A 242 10.64 2.59 20.48
CA GLY A 242 11.31 1.50 19.77
C GLY A 242 10.86 0.11 20.20
N ASN A 243 9.74 -0.03 20.93
CA ASN A 243 9.17 -1.32 21.23
C ASN A 243 8.39 -1.82 20.00
N LEU A 244 8.50 -3.12 19.70
CA LEU A 244 7.77 -3.76 18.62
C LEU A 244 6.26 -3.67 18.86
N ILE A 245 5.52 -3.19 17.88
CA ILE A 245 4.05 -3.20 17.84
C ILE A 245 3.58 -4.41 17.04
N SER A 246 3.96 -4.48 15.76
CA SER A 246 3.53 -5.54 14.85
C SER A 246 4.58 -5.86 13.79
N THR A 247 4.41 -7.04 13.18
CA THR A 247 5.13 -7.45 11.98
C THR A 247 4.13 -7.93 10.95
N LEU A 248 4.20 -7.37 9.76
CA LEU A 248 3.46 -7.81 8.57
C LEU A 248 4.43 -8.53 7.62
N ILE A 249 4.08 -9.70 7.13
CA ILE A 249 4.92 -10.46 6.21
C ILE A 249 4.09 -11.07 5.08
N LEU A 250 4.62 -11.03 3.86
CA LEU A 250 4.03 -11.67 2.70
C LEU A 250 3.96 -13.19 2.95
N ASN A 251 2.76 -13.74 2.87
CA ASN A 251 2.51 -15.15 3.17
C ASN A 251 2.37 -15.98 1.90
N GLU A 252 1.59 -15.50 0.94
CA GLU A 252 1.28 -16.26 -0.26
C GLU A 252 1.05 -15.33 -1.46
N VAL A 253 1.45 -15.78 -2.65
CA VAL A 253 1.12 -15.15 -3.93
C VAL A 253 0.36 -16.19 -4.75
N PHE A 254 -0.88 -15.88 -5.10
CA PHE A 254 -1.73 -16.77 -5.88
C PHE A 254 -1.56 -16.42 -7.36
N ASP A 255 -0.89 -17.27 -8.11
CA ASP A 255 -0.90 -17.23 -9.56
C ASP A 255 -2.18 -17.89 -10.04
N ASN A 256 -3.12 -17.12 -10.52
CA ASN A 256 -4.27 -17.66 -11.23
C ASN A 256 -3.78 -18.07 -12.63
N ASN A 257 -3.32 -19.34 -12.76
CA ASN A 257 -3.13 -19.98 -14.04
C ASN A 257 -4.45 -20.21 -14.76
#